data_160862e62d2d6d48f7a0d600832463c7
#
_entry.id   160862e62d2d6d48f7a0d600832463c7
#
_cell.length_a   1.000
_cell.length_b   1.000
_cell.length_c   1.000
_cell.angle_alpha   90.00
_cell.angle_beta   90.00
_cell.angle_gamma   90.00
#
_symmetry.space_group_name_H-M   'P 1'
#
loop_
_entity.id
_entity.type
_entity.pdbx_description
1 polymer ?
#
loop_
_entity_poly.entity_id
_entity_poly.type
_entity_poly.pdbx_seq_one_letter_code
_entity_poly.pdbx_strand_id
1 'polypeptide(L)'
;SGAPDVAQGEYYAVPQYAIKGNLLDITDKTSGYKDFYTPGPWASVQFAGKVYGLPMDSGPMAFFYNKEVFDKAGVDAEQIKTWDQYYDAAKKIHALGDNYYITSDTGDAGFFDSMTWLAGAKPFQTSSDGSEVTVNLTEDKGVKTFTDFWQKLLDEGLLDTKTAGWSEDWFKGMVDGTIASLFTGAWIPANLANSAADGAGKWRVTQMPTAD
;
A
#
# COMPACT_ATOMS: atom_id res chain seq x y z
N SER A 1 13.51 5.71 27.32
CA SER A 1 12.39 6.51 26.78
C SER A 1 11.08 5.84 27.19
N GLY A 2 10.14 6.61 27.72
CA GLY A 2 8.83 6.10 28.11
C GLY A 2 7.98 5.77 26.87
N ALA A 3 6.95 4.94 27.05
CA ALA A 3 5.94 4.73 26.03
C ALA A 3 5.14 6.03 25.83
N PRO A 4 4.72 6.36 24.58
CA PRO A 4 3.85 7.50 24.34
C PRO A 4 2.44 7.25 24.90
N ASP A 5 1.74 8.31 25.28
CA ASP A 5 0.34 8.24 25.72
C ASP A 5 -0.60 7.95 24.54
N VAL A 6 -0.28 8.47 23.35
CA VAL A 6 -1.01 8.27 22.10
C VAL A 6 0.01 8.10 20.97
N ALA A 7 -0.25 7.15 20.09
CA ALA A 7 0.57 6.91 18.91
C ALA A 7 -0.31 6.60 17.69
N GLN A 8 0.13 7.03 16.50
CA GLN A 8 -0.40 6.51 15.25
C GLN A 8 0.18 5.11 15.02
N GLY A 9 -0.65 4.18 14.58
CA GLY A 9 -0.25 2.82 14.24
C GLY A 9 -1.01 2.30 13.05
N GLU A 10 -0.44 1.31 12.39
CA GLU A 10 -1.09 0.62 11.28
C GLU A 10 -2.15 -0.36 11.79
N TYR A 11 -3.24 -0.51 11.05
CA TYR A 11 -4.34 -1.40 11.43
C TYR A 11 -3.87 -2.84 11.64
N TYR A 12 -2.99 -3.35 10.80
CA TYR A 12 -2.46 -4.71 10.93
C TYR A 12 -1.65 -4.94 12.21
N ALA A 13 -1.16 -3.89 12.84
CA ALA A 13 -0.39 -4.00 14.08
C ALA A 13 -1.26 -4.05 15.35
N VAL A 14 -2.53 -3.66 15.27
CA VAL A 14 -3.44 -3.63 16.44
C VAL A 14 -3.51 -4.96 17.18
N PRO A 15 -3.74 -6.12 16.54
CA PRO A 15 -3.80 -7.39 17.24
C PRO A 15 -2.52 -7.73 18.01
N GLN A 16 -1.36 -7.45 17.42
CA GLN A 16 -0.05 -7.73 18.04
C GLN A 16 0.17 -6.95 19.32
N TYR A 17 -0.24 -5.69 19.36
CA TYR A 17 -0.10 -4.86 20.56
C TYR A 17 -1.21 -5.12 21.58
N ALA A 18 -2.43 -5.39 21.12
CA ALA A 18 -3.57 -5.67 21.98
C ALA A 18 -3.36 -6.97 22.78
N ILE A 19 -2.93 -8.06 22.12
CA ILE A 19 -2.70 -9.35 22.77
C ILE A 19 -1.60 -9.30 23.84
N LYS A 20 -0.63 -8.40 23.69
CA LYS A 20 0.45 -8.18 24.66
C LYS A 20 0.06 -7.23 25.80
N GLY A 21 -1.16 -6.69 25.77
CA GLY A 21 -1.60 -5.71 26.77
C GLY A 21 -0.94 -4.34 26.66
N ASN A 22 -0.39 -4.01 25.48
CA ASN A 22 0.31 -2.74 25.24
C ASN A 22 -0.64 -1.61 24.82
N LEU A 23 -1.91 -1.91 24.55
CA LEU A 23 -2.94 -0.94 24.20
C LEU A 23 -4.01 -0.89 25.29
N LEU A 24 -4.50 0.31 25.55
CA LEU A 24 -5.60 0.53 26.46
C LEU A 24 -6.92 0.09 25.81
N ASP A 25 -7.72 -0.70 26.49
CA ASP A 25 -9.11 -0.96 26.12
C ASP A 25 -9.93 0.32 26.28
N ILE A 26 -10.41 0.87 25.19
CA ILE A 26 -11.20 2.11 25.16
C ILE A 26 -12.66 1.87 24.79
N THR A 27 -13.13 0.64 24.85
CA THR A 27 -14.50 0.25 24.45
C THR A 27 -15.55 1.14 25.10
N ASP A 28 -15.50 1.33 26.42
CA ASP A 28 -16.47 2.15 27.15
C ASP A 28 -16.37 3.65 26.81
N LYS A 29 -15.20 4.10 26.38
CA LYS A 29 -14.96 5.50 26.01
C LYS A 29 -15.43 5.84 24.60
N THR A 30 -15.65 4.82 23.79
CA THR A 30 -15.97 4.95 22.36
C THR A 30 -17.37 4.47 22.01
N SER A 31 -18.23 4.25 23.02
CA SER A 31 -19.63 3.93 22.83
C SER A 31 -20.30 5.06 22.03
N GLY A 32 -20.95 4.72 20.92
CA GLY A 32 -21.54 5.72 20.01
C GLY A 32 -20.62 6.24 18.90
N TYR A 33 -19.33 5.87 18.88
CA TYR A 33 -18.43 6.31 17.82
C TYR A 33 -18.48 5.47 16.54
N LYS A 34 -19.05 4.27 16.63
CA LYS A 34 -19.19 3.34 15.51
C LYS A 34 -19.78 4.01 14.26
N ASP A 35 -20.79 4.85 14.41
CA ASP A 35 -21.51 5.45 13.29
C ASP A 35 -20.73 6.59 12.60
N PHE A 36 -19.61 7.05 13.17
CA PHE A 36 -18.70 7.99 12.53
C PHE A 36 -17.78 7.35 11.50
N TYR A 37 -17.67 6.01 11.49
CA TYR A 37 -16.69 5.28 10.70
C TYR A 37 -17.36 4.29 9.76
N THR A 38 -16.71 4.04 8.63
CA THR A 38 -17.09 2.92 7.77
C THR A 38 -16.76 1.58 8.47
N PRO A 39 -17.48 0.50 8.13
CA PRO A 39 -17.35 -0.77 8.85
C PRO A 39 -15.93 -1.37 8.86
N GLY A 40 -15.19 -1.25 7.76
CA GLY A 40 -13.83 -1.80 7.64
C GLY A 40 -12.85 -1.21 8.64
N PRO A 41 -12.56 0.10 8.61
CA PRO A 41 -11.67 0.75 9.58
C PRO A 41 -12.12 0.57 11.02
N TRP A 42 -13.44 0.63 11.28
CA TRP A 42 -13.95 0.40 12.64
C TRP A 42 -13.68 -1.02 13.13
N ALA A 43 -13.82 -2.04 12.29
CA ALA A 43 -13.44 -3.41 12.62
C ALA A 43 -11.93 -3.56 12.85
N SER A 44 -11.12 -2.81 12.10
CA SER A 44 -9.65 -2.91 12.13
C SER A 44 -9.00 -2.37 13.42
N VAL A 45 -9.71 -1.57 14.20
CA VAL A 45 -9.25 -1.10 15.54
C VAL A 45 -9.75 -1.95 16.69
N GLN A 46 -10.39 -3.07 16.38
CA GLN A 46 -10.95 -3.99 17.36
C GLN A 46 -10.16 -5.31 17.41
N PHE A 47 -10.08 -5.88 18.60
CA PHE A 47 -9.52 -7.21 18.83
C PHE A 47 -10.27 -7.89 19.96
N ALA A 48 -10.69 -9.16 19.75
CA ALA A 48 -11.43 -9.94 20.73
C ALA A 48 -12.65 -9.21 21.32
N GLY A 49 -13.40 -8.50 20.48
CA GLY A 49 -14.63 -7.77 20.87
C GLY A 49 -14.39 -6.45 21.61
N LYS A 50 -13.15 -5.97 21.69
CA LYS A 50 -12.77 -4.73 22.37
C LYS A 50 -12.20 -3.71 21.38
N VAL A 51 -12.38 -2.43 21.67
CA VAL A 51 -11.87 -1.31 20.87
C VAL A 51 -10.56 -0.82 21.48
N TYR A 52 -9.50 -0.76 20.66
CA TYR A 52 -8.15 -0.37 21.11
C TYR A 52 -7.61 0.90 20.41
N GLY A 53 -8.36 1.46 19.50
CA GLY A 53 -7.96 2.67 18.80
C GLY A 53 -9.13 3.34 18.10
N LEU A 54 -8.86 4.49 17.49
CA LEU A 54 -9.81 5.20 16.63
C LEU A 54 -9.24 5.25 15.22
N PRO A 55 -10.04 4.93 14.18
CA PRO A 55 -9.57 5.02 12.80
C PRO A 55 -9.21 6.47 12.43
N MET A 56 -8.10 6.64 11.73
CA MET A 56 -7.73 7.94 11.16
C MET A 56 -8.24 8.10 9.73
N ASP A 57 -8.15 7.03 8.94
CA ASP A 57 -8.59 7.06 7.55
C ASP A 57 -9.10 5.68 7.08
N SER A 58 -9.58 5.67 5.86
CA SER A 58 -9.86 4.48 5.07
C SER A 58 -9.21 4.71 3.71
N GLY A 59 -7.97 4.24 3.56
CA GLY A 59 -7.14 4.56 2.41
C GLY A 59 -7.10 3.45 1.35
N PRO A 60 -8.16 3.29 0.52
CA PRO A 60 -8.07 2.37 -0.60
C PRO A 60 -6.96 2.80 -1.54
N MET A 61 -6.28 1.82 -2.13
CA MET A 61 -5.24 2.10 -3.12
C MET A 61 -5.82 2.70 -4.39
N ALA A 62 -5.04 3.61 -4.97
CA ALA A 62 -5.22 4.09 -6.33
C ALA A 62 -3.88 4.04 -7.08
N PHE A 63 -3.94 4.13 -8.38
CA PHE A 63 -2.78 4.16 -9.25
C PHE A 63 -2.38 5.62 -9.51
N PHE A 64 -1.34 6.07 -8.81
CA PHE A 64 -0.73 7.39 -9.01
C PHE A 64 0.43 7.26 -9.98
N TYR A 65 0.53 8.16 -10.95
CA TYR A 65 1.56 8.08 -11.99
C TYR A 65 2.07 9.46 -12.41
N ASN A 66 3.34 9.52 -12.75
CA ASN A 66 3.97 10.68 -13.36
C ASN A 66 3.62 10.71 -14.84
N LYS A 67 2.71 11.60 -15.21
CA LYS A 67 2.20 11.70 -16.60
C LYS A 67 3.30 11.99 -17.59
N GLU A 68 4.29 12.80 -17.23
CA GLU A 68 5.39 13.16 -18.11
C GLU A 68 6.22 11.93 -18.51
N VAL A 69 6.51 11.03 -17.56
CA VAL A 69 7.24 9.78 -17.85
C VAL A 69 6.39 8.82 -18.68
N PHE A 70 5.11 8.67 -18.32
CA PHE A 70 4.18 7.80 -19.06
C PHE A 70 4.01 8.28 -20.51
N ASP A 71 3.83 9.58 -20.74
CA ASP A 71 3.74 10.17 -22.09
C ASP A 71 5.04 9.93 -22.88
N LYS A 72 6.20 10.12 -22.26
CA LYS A 72 7.51 9.86 -22.86
C LYS A 72 7.69 8.41 -23.28
N ALA A 73 7.14 7.47 -22.54
CA ALA A 73 7.14 6.04 -22.86
C ALA A 73 6.04 5.63 -23.85
N GLY A 74 5.15 6.54 -24.22
CA GLY A 74 3.99 6.23 -25.06
C GLY A 74 2.96 5.35 -24.37
N VAL A 75 2.81 5.48 -23.06
CA VAL A 75 1.89 4.68 -22.23
C VAL A 75 0.75 5.57 -21.73
N ASP A 76 -0.47 5.14 -21.99
CA ASP A 76 -1.66 5.72 -21.39
C ASP A 76 -2.05 4.94 -20.13
N ALA A 77 -1.80 5.52 -18.95
CA ALA A 77 -2.08 4.87 -17.68
C ALA A 77 -3.58 4.57 -17.47
N GLU A 78 -4.46 5.35 -18.07
CA GLU A 78 -5.91 5.12 -17.97
C GLU A 78 -6.39 3.87 -18.70
N GLN A 79 -5.56 3.34 -19.61
CA GLN A 79 -5.83 2.10 -20.33
C GLN A 79 -5.26 0.85 -19.65
N ILE A 80 -4.48 1.03 -18.58
CA ILE A 80 -3.93 -0.07 -17.80
C ILE A 80 -5.02 -0.57 -16.84
N LYS A 81 -5.64 -1.70 -17.18
CA LYS A 81 -6.74 -2.32 -16.40
C LYS A 81 -6.31 -3.61 -15.72
N THR A 82 -5.28 -4.27 -16.25
CA THR A 82 -4.77 -5.55 -15.73
C THR A 82 -3.30 -5.47 -15.35
N TRP A 83 -2.86 -6.40 -14.52
CA TRP A 83 -1.45 -6.52 -14.15
C TRP A 83 -0.56 -6.88 -15.33
N ASP A 84 -1.07 -7.64 -16.31
CA ASP A 84 -0.33 -7.89 -17.55
C ASP A 84 -0.08 -6.60 -18.34
N GLN A 85 -1.08 -5.73 -18.43
CA GLN A 85 -0.91 -4.41 -19.06
C GLN A 85 0.07 -3.52 -18.27
N TYR A 86 0.05 -3.61 -16.94
CA TYR A 86 1.02 -2.91 -16.11
C TYR A 86 2.45 -3.42 -16.33
N TYR A 87 2.62 -4.73 -16.46
CA TYR A 87 3.90 -5.33 -16.82
C TYR A 87 4.40 -4.85 -18.19
N ASP A 88 3.54 -4.79 -19.19
CA ASP A 88 3.90 -4.24 -20.50
C ASP A 88 4.29 -2.76 -20.44
N ALA A 89 3.59 -1.97 -19.63
CA ALA A 89 3.95 -0.59 -19.34
C ALA A 89 5.32 -0.48 -18.63
N ALA A 90 5.60 -1.36 -17.68
CA ALA A 90 6.88 -1.41 -16.98
C ALA A 90 8.07 -1.59 -17.95
N LYS A 91 7.92 -2.48 -18.91
CA LYS A 91 8.95 -2.68 -19.97
C LYS A 91 9.17 -1.43 -20.81
N LYS A 92 8.09 -0.76 -21.21
CA LYS A 92 8.16 0.48 -22.00
C LYS A 92 8.82 1.63 -21.24
N ILE A 93 8.53 1.75 -19.94
CA ILE A 93 9.13 2.77 -19.09
C ILE A 93 10.61 2.48 -18.88
N HIS A 94 10.98 1.23 -18.57
CA HIS A 94 12.39 0.87 -18.39
C HIS A 94 13.21 1.02 -19.68
N ALA A 95 12.59 0.86 -20.85
CA ALA A 95 13.22 1.11 -22.14
C ALA A 95 13.61 2.57 -22.40
N LEU A 96 13.14 3.52 -21.57
CA LEU A 96 13.58 4.92 -21.64
C LEU A 96 15.02 5.11 -21.14
N GLY A 97 15.53 4.19 -20.33
CA GLY A 97 16.88 4.20 -19.77
C GLY A 97 16.97 3.43 -18.45
N ASP A 98 18.19 3.09 -18.08
CA ASP A 98 18.50 2.24 -16.91
C ASP A 98 18.03 2.83 -15.56
N ASN A 99 17.74 4.13 -15.53
CA ASN A 99 17.25 4.83 -14.35
C ASN A 99 15.74 5.11 -14.37
N TYR A 100 15.00 4.50 -15.29
CA TYR A 100 13.54 4.62 -15.35
C TYR A 100 12.89 3.32 -14.91
N TYR A 101 12.09 3.39 -13.86
CA TYR A 101 11.33 2.28 -13.32
C TYR A 101 9.86 2.65 -13.19
N ILE A 102 8.97 1.69 -13.47
CA ILE A 102 7.54 1.95 -13.30
C ILE A 102 7.17 2.25 -11.85
N THR A 103 7.85 1.61 -10.91
CA THR A 103 7.75 1.87 -9.46
C THR A 103 8.96 1.33 -8.72
N SER A 104 9.00 1.51 -7.40
CA SER A 104 9.99 0.92 -6.52
C SER A 104 9.40 -0.25 -5.73
N ASP A 105 10.25 -1.23 -5.39
CA ASP A 105 9.97 -2.20 -4.35
C ASP A 105 10.77 -1.82 -3.10
N THR A 106 10.05 -1.42 -2.06
CA THR A 106 10.64 -0.98 -0.78
C THR A 106 10.62 -2.06 0.29
N GLY A 107 10.10 -3.27 -0.02
CA GLY A 107 9.95 -4.36 0.93
C GLY A 107 8.86 -4.09 1.99
N ASP A 108 7.90 -3.23 1.72
CA ASP A 108 6.84 -2.85 2.66
C ASP A 108 5.79 -3.95 2.79
N ALA A 109 5.62 -4.46 4.00
CA ALA A 109 4.60 -5.47 4.31
C ALA A 109 3.17 -4.96 4.05
N GLY A 110 2.89 -3.69 4.31
CA GLY A 110 1.57 -3.08 4.04
C GLY A 110 1.23 -3.07 2.54
N PHE A 111 2.22 -2.85 1.69
CA PHE A 111 2.06 -2.96 0.24
C PHE A 111 1.75 -4.40 -0.17
N PHE A 112 2.50 -5.38 0.35
CA PHE A 112 2.24 -6.80 0.11
C PHE A 112 0.81 -7.20 0.50
N ASP A 113 0.38 -6.84 1.71
CA ASP A 113 -0.96 -7.14 2.19
C ASP A 113 -2.03 -6.53 1.27
N SER A 114 -1.90 -5.26 0.94
CA SER A 114 -2.85 -4.53 0.09
C SER A 114 -2.98 -5.14 -1.30
N MET A 115 -1.87 -5.51 -1.92
CA MET A 115 -1.87 -6.13 -3.25
C MET A 115 -2.42 -7.56 -3.23
N THR A 116 -2.15 -8.33 -2.19
CA THR A 116 -2.72 -9.68 -2.03
C THR A 116 -4.23 -9.62 -1.78
N TRP A 117 -4.72 -8.66 -1.00
CA TRP A 117 -6.16 -8.43 -0.83
C TRP A 117 -6.84 -8.01 -2.13
N LEU A 118 -6.19 -7.17 -2.93
CA LEU A 118 -6.69 -6.81 -4.27
C LEU A 118 -6.85 -8.05 -5.17
N ALA A 119 -5.99 -9.04 -5.00
CA ALA A 119 -6.08 -10.35 -5.67
C ALA A 119 -7.06 -11.33 -5.00
N GLY A 120 -7.82 -10.87 -3.99
CA GLY A 120 -8.82 -11.69 -3.29
C GLY A 120 -8.25 -12.59 -2.20
N ALA A 121 -6.99 -12.44 -1.83
CA ALA A 121 -6.35 -13.21 -0.77
C ALA A 121 -6.89 -12.87 0.62
N LYS A 122 -6.77 -13.85 1.51
CA LYS A 122 -7.02 -13.70 2.96
C LYS A 122 -5.94 -14.44 3.73
N PRO A 123 -4.67 -14.02 3.63
CA PRO A 123 -3.55 -14.79 4.17
C PRO A 123 -3.51 -14.84 5.69
N PHE A 124 -4.13 -13.87 6.36
CA PHE A 124 -4.19 -13.80 7.81
C PHE A 124 -5.64 -13.72 8.27
N GLN A 125 -6.02 -14.59 9.17
CA GLN A 125 -7.35 -14.59 9.78
C GLN A 125 -7.22 -14.77 11.29
N THR A 126 -8.02 -14.03 12.05
CA THR A 126 -8.09 -14.15 13.50
C THR A 126 -9.52 -14.56 13.87
N SER A 127 -9.66 -15.54 14.77
CA SER A 127 -10.95 -15.93 15.31
C SER A 127 -11.63 -14.76 16.04
N SER A 128 -12.96 -14.80 16.12
CA SER A 128 -13.75 -13.69 16.71
C SER A 128 -13.40 -13.40 18.17
N ASP A 129 -12.93 -14.41 18.90
CA ASP A 129 -12.50 -14.29 20.30
C ASP A 129 -10.99 -13.99 20.43
N GLY A 130 -10.26 -13.90 19.31
CA GLY A 130 -8.83 -13.63 19.29
C GLY A 130 -7.92 -14.76 19.75
N SER A 131 -8.48 -15.97 19.95
CA SER A 131 -7.72 -17.13 20.47
C SER A 131 -6.89 -17.86 19.42
N GLU A 132 -7.27 -17.74 18.15
CA GLU A 132 -6.61 -18.44 17.04
C GLU A 132 -6.26 -17.47 15.92
N VAL A 133 -5.07 -17.65 15.36
CA VAL A 133 -4.60 -16.96 14.17
C VAL A 133 -4.26 -17.99 13.12
N THR A 134 -4.88 -17.88 11.95
CA THR A 134 -4.55 -18.70 10.79
C THR A 134 -3.64 -17.88 9.85
N VAL A 135 -2.52 -18.48 9.45
CA VAL A 135 -1.59 -17.92 8.47
C VAL A 135 -1.55 -18.83 7.25
N ASN A 136 -1.92 -18.30 6.10
CA ASN A 136 -1.97 -19.05 4.84
C ASN A 136 -1.28 -18.27 3.71
N LEU A 137 0.04 -18.22 3.77
CA LEU A 137 0.85 -17.52 2.76
C LEU A 137 1.22 -18.40 1.57
N THR A 138 1.24 -19.71 1.73
CA THR A 138 1.74 -20.64 0.71
C THR A 138 0.66 -21.25 -0.17
N GLU A 139 -0.54 -21.42 0.36
CA GLU A 139 -1.64 -22.10 -0.33
C GLU A 139 -2.72 -21.13 -0.84
N ASP A 140 -2.70 -19.88 -0.39
CA ASP A 140 -3.66 -18.89 -0.84
C ASP A 140 -3.40 -18.47 -2.29
N LYS A 141 -4.41 -18.65 -3.14
CA LYS A 141 -4.30 -18.38 -4.58
C LYS A 141 -4.05 -16.90 -4.89
N GLY A 142 -4.64 -15.98 -4.12
CA GLY A 142 -4.44 -14.55 -4.31
C GLY A 142 -3.03 -14.12 -3.94
N VAL A 143 -2.46 -14.70 -2.88
CA VAL A 143 -1.04 -14.51 -2.53
C VAL A 143 -0.16 -14.99 -3.67
N LYS A 144 -0.41 -16.20 -4.19
CA LYS A 144 0.37 -16.72 -5.31
C LYS A 144 0.24 -15.85 -6.57
N THR A 145 -0.96 -15.41 -6.88
CA THR A 145 -1.21 -14.53 -8.04
C THR A 145 -0.38 -13.24 -7.96
N PHE A 146 -0.37 -12.58 -6.80
CA PHE A 146 0.43 -11.37 -6.62
C PHE A 146 1.92 -11.67 -6.63
N THR A 147 2.37 -12.68 -5.90
CA THR A 147 3.81 -12.99 -5.80
C THR A 147 4.40 -13.41 -7.14
N ASP A 148 3.70 -14.19 -7.95
CA ASP A 148 4.14 -14.56 -9.30
C ASP A 148 4.29 -13.32 -10.20
N PHE A 149 3.31 -12.41 -10.15
CA PHE A 149 3.34 -11.16 -10.90
C PHE A 149 4.50 -10.26 -10.47
N TRP A 150 4.64 -10.03 -9.17
CA TRP A 150 5.65 -9.13 -8.64
C TRP A 150 7.07 -9.67 -8.81
N GLN A 151 7.24 -10.99 -8.60
CA GLN A 151 8.52 -11.65 -8.83
C GLN A 151 8.99 -11.53 -10.28
N LYS A 152 8.07 -11.64 -11.24
CA LYS A 152 8.38 -11.44 -12.66
C LYS A 152 8.94 -10.04 -12.94
N LEU A 153 8.35 -9.00 -12.34
CA LEU A 153 8.87 -7.64 -12.44
C LEU A 153 10.27 -7.50 -11.83
N LEU A 154 10.50 -8.14 -10.69
CA LEU A 154 11.81 -8.16 -10.01
C LEU A 154 12.86 -8.89 -10.83
N ASP A 155 12.55 -10.09 -11.32
CA ASP A 155 13.49 -10.93 -12.09
C ASP A 155 13.94 -10.25 -13.38
N GLU A 156 13.08 -9.45 -13.99
CA GLU A 156 13.38 -8.70 -15.20
C GLU A 156 13.99 -7.31 -14.93
N GLY A 157 14.22 -6.95 -13.66
CA GLY A 157 14.84 -5.68 -13.28
C GLY A 157 14.00 -4.45 -13.57
N LEU A 158 12.67 -4.60 -13.59
CA LEU A 158 11.72 -3.53 -13.95
C LEU A 158 11.33 -2.63 -12.78
N LEU A 159 11.77 -2.95 -11.56
CA LEU A 159 11.49 -2.20 -10.35
C LEU A 159 12.77 -1.62 -9.75
N ASP A 160 12.69 -0.41 -9.20
CA ASP A 160 13.76 0.12 -8.37
C ASP A 160 13.75 -0.59 -7.00
N THR A 161 14.80 -1.34 -6.71
CA THR A 161 14.99 -2.07 -5.45
C THR A 161 16.08 -1.45 -4.56
N LYS A 162 16.64 -0.32 -4.95
CA LYS A 162 17.79 0.30 -4.28
C LYS A 162 17.39 1.46 -3.37
N THR A 163 16.26 2.10 -3.65
CA THR A 163 15.82 3.30 -2.95
C THR A 163 14.95 2.92 -1.75
N ALA A 164 15.35 3.36 -0.57
CA ALA A 164 14.56 3.15 0.65
C ALA A 164 13.25 3.95 0.59
N GLY A 165 12.13 3.30 0.89
CA GLY A 165 10.83 3.96 0.92
C GLY A 165 10.79 5.12 1.93
N TRP A 166 10.05 6.18 1.58
CA TRP A 166 9.87 7.39 2.41
C TRP A 166 11.16 8.21 2.66
N SER A 167 12.27 7.89 1.98
CA SER A 167 13.51 8.67 2.02
C SER A 167 13.43 9.89 1.09
N GLU A 168 14.36 10.83 1.28
CA GLU A 168 14.52 11.97 0.36
C GLU A 168 14.80 11.50 -1.07
N ASP A 169 15.61 10.46 -1.25
CA ASP A 169 15.92 9.88 -2.56
C ASP A 169 14.69 9.26 -3.23
N TRP A 170 13.79 8.67 -2.45
CA TRP A 170 12.53 8.13 -2.95
C TRP A 170 11.63 9.25 -3.51
N PHE A 171 11.46 10.34 -2.76
CA PHE A 171 10.71 11.50 -3.25
C PHE A 171 11.39 12.20 -4.42
N LYS A 172 12.72 12.28 -4.41
CA LYS A 172 13.49 12.78 -5.57
C LYS A 172 13.24 11.94 -6.81
N GLY A 173 13.20 10.62 -6.68
CA GLY A 173 12.86 9.71 -7.78
C GLY A 173 11.49 9.97 -8.39
N MET A 174 10.54 10.47 -7.61
CA MET A 174 9.21 10.87 -8.11
C MET A 174 9.23 12.22 -8.84
N VAL A 175 10.20 13.08 -8.54
CA VAL A 175 10.41 14.34 -9.25
C VAL A 175 11.09 14.11 -10.59
N ASP A 176 12.20 13.37 -10.61
CA ASP A 176 13.05 13.18 -11.79
C ASP A 176 12.60 12.04 -12.71
N GLY A 177 11.61 11.27 -12.31
CA GLY A 177 11.01 10.22 -13.12
C GLY A 177 11.60 8.82 -12.91
N THR A 178 12.58 8.65 -12.03
CA THR A 178 13.14 7.33 -11.69
C THR A 178 12.08 6.38 -11.15
N ILE A 179 11.12 6.90 -10.37
CA ILE A 179 9.96 6.18 -9.84
C ILE A 179 8.72 6.78 -10.48
N ALA A 180 8.20 6.12 -11.51
CA ALA A 180 7.18 6.70 -12.38
C ALA A 180 5.75 6.51 -11.87
N SER A 181 5.50 5.60 -10.96
CA SER A 181 4.15 5.35 -10.41
C SER A 181 4.18 4.76 -9.01
N LEU A 182 3.03 4.85 -8.34
CA LEU A 182 2.80 4.29 -7.01
C LEU A 182 1.41 3.68 -6.95
N PHE A 183 1.30 2.53 -6.30
CA PHE A 183 0.03 1.97 -5.82
C PHE A 183 -0.07 2.25 -4.32
N THR A 184 -0.86 3.22 -3.94
CA THR A 184 -0.90 3.68 -2.56
C THR A 184 -2.21 4.40 -2.24
N GLY A 185 -2.37 4.85 -1.01
CA GLY A 185 -3.58 5.51 -0.53
C GLY A 185 -3.65 7.01 -0.80
N ALA A 186 -4.77 7.61 -0.45
CA ALA A 186 -5.09 9.01 -0.72
C ALA A 186 -4.24 10.03 0.07
N TRP A 187 -3.34 9.59 0.92
CA TRP A 187 -2.36 10.44 1.61
C TRP A 187 -1.23 10.92 0.70
N ILE A 188 -0.91 10.16 -0.37
CA ILE A 188 0.28 10.45 -1.19
C ILE A 188 0.24 11.80 -1.91
N PRO A 189 -0.88 12.36 -2.35
CA PRO A 189 -0.89 13.71 -2.95
C PRO A 189 -0.30 14.78 -2.03
N ALA A 190 -0.65 14.76 -0.75
CA ALA A 190 -0.09 15.71 0.22
C ALA A 190 1.42 15.48 0.45
N ASN A 191 1.85 14.22 0.53
CA ASN A 191 3.26 13.88 0.67
C ASN A 191 4.07 14.31 -0.56
N LEU A 192 3.55 14.12 -1.78
CA LEU A 192 4.19 14.60 -3.01
C LEU A 192 4.28 16.12 -3.04
N ALA A 193 3.22 16.83 -2.65
CA ALA A 193 3.23 18.30 -2.58
C ALA A 193 4.27 18.85 -1.61
N ASN A 194 4.50 18.17 -0.50
CA ASN A 194 5.43 18.62 0.54
C ASN A 194 6.88 18.15 0.31
N SER A 195 7.06 16.89 -0.10
CA SER A 195 8.39 16.25 -0.16
C SER A 195 8.94 16.09 -1.58
N ALA A 196 8.10 16.29 -2.60
CA ALA A 196 8.43 16.23 -4.02
C ALA A 196 7.89 17.45 -4.78
N ALA A 197 7.95 18.64 -4.17
CA ALA A 197 7.34 19.88 -4.65
C ALA A 197 7.80 20.27 -6.08
N ASP A 198 9.03 19.97 -6.45
CA ASP A 198 9.58 20.24 -7.79
C ASP A 198 8.92 19.41 -8.88
N GLY A 199 8.19 18.35 -8.51
CA GLY A 199 7.36 17.52 -9.38
C GLY A 199 5.90 18.00 -9.48
N ALA A 200 5.56 19.18 -8.96
CA ALA A 200 4.20 19.70 -8.96
C ALA A 200 3.61 19.73 -10.39
N GLY A 201 2.38 19.26 -10.52
CA GLY A 201 1.67 19.19 -11.80
C GLY A 201 1.99 18.01 -12.70
N LYS A 202 2.98 17.17 -12.36
CA LYS A 202 3.35 15.99 -13.16
C LYS A 202 2.51 14.74 -12.85
N TRP A 203 1.97 14.65 -11.64
CA TRP A 203 1.28 13.45 -11.16
C TRP A 203 -0.21 13.48 -11.45
N ARG A 204 -0.75 12.29 -11.71
CA ARG A 204 -2.18 12.02 -11.95
C ARG A 204 -2.58 10.77 -11.16
N VAL A 205 -3.87 10.52 -11.11
CA VAL A 205 -4.44 9.33 -10.46
C VAL A 205 -5.48 8.67 -11.34
N THR A 206 -5.50 7.35 -11.33
CA THR A 206 -6.51 6.53 -11.98
C THR A 206 -6.81 5.28 -11.14
N GLN A 207 -7.70 4.44 -11.62
CA GLN A 207 -8.06 3.20 -10.93
C GLN A 207 -6.91 2.20 -10.88
N MET A 208 -6.86 1.42 -9.79
CA MET A 208 -5.95 0.28 -9.68
C MET A 208 -6.22 -0.73 -10.79
N PRO A 209 -5.17 -1.24 -11.46
CA PRO A 209 -5.31 -2.44 -12.29
C PRO A 209 -5.53 -3.66 -11.40
N THR A 210 -6.24 -4.65 -11.92
CA THR A 210 -6.52 -5.93 -11.26
C THR A 210 -5.76 -7.07 -11.92
N ALA A 211 -5.75 -8.26 -11.27
CA ALA A 211 -5.03 -9.42 -11.81
C ALA A 211 -5.57 -9.88 -13.18
N ASP A 212 -6.88 -9.69 -13.43
CA ASP A 212 -7.65 -10.09 -14.62
C ASP A 212 -8.72 -9.06 -14.97
#